data_1510a0839a0710cf6b10e496d6e87151
#
_entry.id   1510a0839a0710cf6b10e496d6e87151
#
_cell.length_a   1.000
_cell.length_b   1.000
_cell.length_c   1.000
_cell.angle_alpha   90.00
_cell.angle_beta   90.00
_cell.angle_gamma   90.00
#
_symmetry.space_group_name_H-M   'P 1'
#
loop_
_entity.id
_entity.type
_entity.pdbx_description
1 polymer ?
#
loop_
_entity_poly.entity_id
_entity_poly.type
_entity_poly.pdbx_seq_one_letter_code
_entity_poly.pdbx_strand_id
1 'polypeptide(L)'
;FLGSPTESKNEVVIANPQINPVKVNENDILIEYPTINGIAGRFIKDLIEKIPSEVWEDRELYSTPHALSLLDALKVIHGKDRNVDFEEALNRLKYQEFFSNQIKAMARKQRNKALEAPILDSQKVEKWKEIFPYKLTSDQETVFEDILSDFKRGYPMMRMVQGDVGCGKTSVALLAALVT
;
A
#
# COMPACT_ATOMS: atom_id res chain seq x y z
N PHE A 1 -12.12 -33.63 2.76
CA PHE A 1 -11.33 -33.15 1.64
C PHE A 1 -11.44 -31.65 1.59
N LEU A 2 -10.31 -30.95 1.62
CA LEU A 2 -10.21 -29.50 1.42
C LEU A 2 -9.40 -29.26 0.14
N GLY A 3 -9.92 -28.52 -0.79
CA GLY A 3 -9.26 -28.13 -2.03
C GLY A 3 -10.17 -27.25 -2.87
N SER A 4 -9.59 -26.46 -3.75
CA SER A 4 -10.34 -25.59 -4.67
C SER A 4 -10.93 -26.43 -5.81
N PRO A 5 -12.27 -26.47 -6.00
CA PRO A 5 -12.86 -27.16 -7.13
C PRO A 5 -12.49 -26.42 -8.43
N THR A 6 -12.03 -27.15 -9.43
CA THR A 6 -11.82 -26.67 -10.79
C THR A 6 -12.69 -27.47 -11.76
N GLU A 7 -13.43 -26.79 -12.61
CA GLU A 7 -14.17 -27.44 -13.69
C GLU A 7 -13.22 -27.80 -14.84
N SER A 8 -13.15 -29.07 -15.17
CA SER A 8 -12.42 -29.56 -16.34
C SER A 8 -13.31 -30.54 -17.10
N LYS A 9 -13.66 -30.22 -18.35
CA LYS A 9 -14.34 -31.10 -19.32
C LYS A 9 -15.46 -31.99 -18.73
N ASN A 10 -16.50 -31.40 -18.16
CA ASN A 10 -17.65 -32.03 -17.53
C ASN A 10 -17.39 -32.79 -16.20
N GLU A 11 -16.25 -32.64 -15.59
CA GLU A 11 -15.96 -33.20 -14.26
C GLU A 11 -15.49 -32.10 -13.31
N VAL A 12 -15.94 -32.13 -12.05
CA VAL A 12 -15.43 -31.26 -10.98
C VAL A 12 -14.22 -32.01 -10.39
N VAL A 13 -13.04 -31.45 -10.64
CA VAL A 13 -11.78 -31.98 -10.11
C VAL A 13 -11.32 -31.11 -8.95
N ILE A 14 -11.02 -31.73 -7.81
CA ILE A 14 -10.39 -31.04 -6.69
C ILE A 14 -8.88 -31.16 -6.87
N ALA A 15 -8.22 -30.06 -7.26
CA ALA A 15 -6.77 -30.04 -7.42
C ALA A 15 -6.08 -30.06 -6.04
N ASN A 16 -5.10 -30.96 -5.87
CA ASN A 16 -4.32 -31.14 -4.64
C ASN A 16 -5.18 -31.28 -3.36
N PRO A 17 -6.09 -32.25 -3.29
CA PRO A 17 -6.95 -32.42 -2.14
C PRO A 17 -6.12 -32.69 -0.89
N GLN A 18 -6.28 -31.86 0.14
CA GLN A 18 -5.75 -32.17 1.45
C GLN A 18 -6.75 -33.10 2.19
N ILE A 19 -6.27 -34.27 2.56
CA ILE A 19 -7.03 -35.15 3.44
C ILE A 19 -6.77 -34.68 4.87
N ASN A 20 -7.69 -33.89 5.40
CA ASN A 20 -7.57 -33.41 6.77
C ASN A 20 -8.48 -34.24 7.69
N PRO A 21 -7.93 -34.96 8.68
CA PRO A 21 -8.73 -35.73 9.66
C PRO A 21 -9.47 -34.81 10.65
N VAL A 22 -9.17 -33.51 10.69
CA VAL A 22 -9.82 -32.55 11.59
C VAL A 22 -11.16 -32.13 10.99
N LYS A 23 -12.24 -32.29 11.73
CA LYS A 23 -13.56 -31.74 11.40
C LYS A 23 -13.44 -30.21 11.42
N VAL A 24 -13.56 -29.59 10.27
CA VAL A 24 -13.65 -28.14 10.11
C VAL A 24 -15.12 -27.79 10.14
N ASN A 25 -15.53 -26.88 11.05
CA ASN A 25 -16.89 -26.36 11.05
C ASN A 25 -17.04 -25.35 9.89
N GLU A 26 -18.28 -25.16 9.42
CA GLU A 26 -18.57 -24.25 8.28
C GLU A 26 -18.10 -22.79 8.50
N ASN A 27 -17.95 -22.39 9.76
CA ASN A 27 -17.51 -21.04 10.14
C ASN A 27 -16.01 -20.96 10.55
N ASP A 28 -15.25 -22.06 10.41
CA ASP A 28 -13.84 -22.04 10.77
C ASP A 28 -13.01 -21.36 9.66
N ILE A 29 -12.23 -20.36 10.04
CA ILE A 29 -11.27 -19.72 9.15
C ILE A 29 -10.06 -20.66 9.01
N LEU A 30 -9.84 -21.16 7.80
CA LEU A 30 -8.67 -21.94 7.46
C LEU A 30 -7.52 -21.04 7.05
N ILE A 31 -6.42 -21.11 7.79
CA ILE A 31 -5.24 -20.30 7.51
C ILE A 31 -4.26 -21.12 6.68
N GLU A 32 -4.00 -20.65 5.47
CA GLU A 32 -3.01 -21.22 4.56
C GLU A 32 -1.89 -20.22 4.30
N TYR A 33 -0.66 -20.72 4.29
CA TYR A 33 0.52 -19.91 3.99
C TYR A 33 1.02 -20.24 2.58
N PRO A 34 1.31 -19.24 1.75
CA PRO A 34 1.90 -19.49 0.44
C PRO A 34 3.34 -20.01 0.57
N THR A 35 3.81 -20.68 -0.46
CA THR A 35 5.24 -20.98 -0.59
C THR A 35 6.01 -19.69 -0.87
N ILE A 36 6.97 -19.35 -0.03
CA ILE A 36 7.79 -18.14 -0.14
C ILE A 36 9.25 -18.54 -0.32
N ASN A 37 9.88 -18.14 -1.41
CA ASN A 37 11.29 -18.41 -1.71
C ASN A 37 11.68 -19.91 -1.56
N GLY A 38 10.80 -20.82 -1.98
CA GLY A 38 11.00 -22.26 -1.88
C GLY A 38 10.67 -22.88 -0.52
N ILE A 39 10.30 -22.07 0.48
CA ILE A 39 9.85 -22.57 1.79
C ILE A 39 8.37 -22.90 1.70
N ALA A 40 8.01 -24.16 1.92
CA ALA A 40 6.62 -24.60 1.86
C ALA A 40 5.78 -23.95 2.97
N GLY A 41 4.55 -23.56 2.65
CA GLY A 41 3.64 -22.90 3.60
C GLY A 41 3.40 -23.68 4.89
N ARG A 42 3.36 -25.03 4.81
CA ARG A 42 3.28 -25.90 6.00
C ARG A 42 4.42 -25.69 7.00
N PHE A 43 5.64 -25.45 6.50
CA PHE A 43 6.79 -25.20 7.36
C PHE A 43 6.69 -23.82 8.04
N ILE A 44 6.17 -22.82 7.32
CA ILE A 44 5.89 -21.49 7.89
C ILE A 44 4.86 -21.60 9.00
N LYS A 45 3.80 -22.39 8.79
CA LYS A 45 2.78 -22.67 9.81
C LYS A 45 3.39 -23.29 11.06
N ASP A 46 4.18 -24.36 10.88
CA ASP A 46 4.85 -25.05 11.99
C ASP A 46 5.80 -24.14 12.79
N LEU A 47 6.48 -23.21 12.12
CA LEU A 47 7.31 -22.20 12.78
C LEU A 47 6.47 -21.23 13.61
N ILE A 48 5.38 -20.71 13.05
CA ILE A 48 4.49 -19.77 13.74
C ILE A 48 3.83 -20.44 14.95
N GLU A 49 3.46 -21.72 14.85
CA GLU A 49 2.92 -22.47 15.96
C GLU A 49 3.89 -22.63 17.12
N LYS A 50 5.19 -22.68 16.84
CA LYS A 50 6.28 -22.82 17.83
C LYS A 50 6.76 -21.52 18.42
N ILE A 51 6.27 -20.37 17.95
CA ILE A 51 6.65 -19.07 18.55
C ILE A 51 6.22 -19.05 20.01
N PRO A 52 7.14 -18.81 20.98
CA PRO A 52 6.81 -18.74 22.40
C PRO A 52 5.83 -17.61 22.70
N SER A 53 5.00 -17.81 23.75
CA SER A 53 3.99 -16.82 24.17
C SER A 53 4.58 -15.45 24.49
N GLU A 54 5.79 -15.41 25.03
CA GLU A 54 6.50 -14.20 25.43
C GLU A 54 6.84 -13.30 24.26
N VAL A 55 6.99 -13.86 23.05
CA VAL A 55 7.23 -13.07 21.81
C VAL A 55 5.97 -12.33 21.39
N TRP A 56 4.80 -12.80 21.82
CA TRP A 56 3.51 -12.18 21.53
C TRP A 56 3.12 -11.11 22.57
N GLU A 57 4.05 -10.67 23.42
CA GLU A 57 3.83 -9.56 24.34
C GLU A 57 3.95 -8.22 23.60
N ASP A 58 2.97 -7.35 23.83
CA ASP A 58 2.87 -6.09 23.12
C ASP A 58 3.78 -5.02 23.73
N ARG A 59 4.46 -4.28 22.86
CA ARG A 59 5.22 -3.08 23.18
C ARG A 59 4.90 -1.99 22.18
N GLU A 60 3.61 -1.61 22.08
CA GLU A 60 3.23 -0.51 21.20
C GLU A 60 3.92 0.79 21.65
N LEU A 61 4.72 1.35 20.75
CA LEU A 61 5.50 2.57 20.98
C LEU A 61 4.69 3.86 20.73
N TYR A 62 3.45 3.73 20.29
CA TYR A 62 2.59 4.86 19.94
C TYR A 62 1.11 4.51 20.15
N SER A 63 0.31 5.55 20.44
CA SER A 63 -1.14 5.41 20.55
C SER A 63 -1.78 5.25 19.18
N THR A 64 -2.73 4.32 19.07
CA THR A 64 -3.51 4.09 17.85
C THR A 64 -4.99 4.35 18.10
N PRO A 65 -5.79 4.65 17.08
CA PRO A 65 -7.24 4.76 17.22
C PRO A 65 -7.94 3.41 17.41
N HIS A 66 -7.20 2.29 17.27
CA HIS A 66 -7.72 0.94 17.43
C HIS A 66 -7.56 0.45 18.86
N ALA A 67 -8.60 -0.22 19.37
CA ALA A 67 -8.54 -0.86 20.69
C ALA A 67 -7.65 -2.11 20.69
N LEU A 68 -7.60 -2.80 19.53
CA LEU A 68 -6.79 -4.00 19.35
C LEU A 68 -5.32 -3.64 19.11
N SER A 69 -4.42 -4.28 19.85
CA SER A 69 -2.98 -4.13 19.65
C SER A 69 -2.52 -4.78 18.34
N LEU A 70 -1.33 -4.39 17.85
CA LEU A 70 -0.76 -5.00 16.64
C LEU A 70 -0.50 -6.50 16.84
N LEU A 71 0.03 -6.89 17.99
CA LEU A 71 0.34 -8.28 18.26
C LEU A 71 -0.92 -9.12 18.45
N ASP A 72 -1.95 -8.60 19.07
CA ASP A 72 -3.23 -9.32 19.18
C ASP A 72 -3.90 -9.47 17.81
N ALA A 73 -3.84 -8.45 16.96
CA ALA A 73 -4.27 -8.60 15.57
C ALA A 73 -3.50 -9.70 14.82
N LEU A 74 -2.19 -9.79 15.02
CA LEU A 74 -1.38 -10.86 14.44
C LEU A 74 -1.75 -12.23 15.00
N LYS A 75 -2.02 -12.36 16.32
CA LYS A 75 -2.50 -13.62 16.91
C LYS A 75 -3.80 -14.09 16.25
N VAL A 76 -4.74 -13.17 16.04
CA VAL A 76 -6.02 -13.48 15.36
C VAL A 76 -5.79 -13.96 13.94
N ILE A 77 -5.02 -13.22 13.15
CA ILE A 77 -4.74 -13.58 11.74
C ILE A 77 -4.01 -14.93 11.63
N HIS A 78 -3.17 -15.26 12.60
CA HIS A 78 -2.47 -16.55 12.67
C HIS A 78 -3.25 -17.65 13.41
N GLY A 79 -4.52 -17.42 13.75
CA GLY A 79 -5.40 -18.40 14.41
C GLY A 79 -5.04 -18.74 15.86
N LYS A 80 -4.21 -17.92 16.50
CA LYS A 80 -3.81 -18.08 17.91
C LYS A 80 -4.88 -17.58 18.87
N ASP A 81 -5.68 -16.60 18.46
CA ASP A 81 -6.83 -16.08 19.20
C ASP A 81 -8.07 -16.10 18.30
N ARG A 82 -9.17 -16.63 18.80
CA ARG A 82 -10.46 -16.73 18.11
C ARG A 82 -11.57 -15.93 18.78
N ASN A 83 -11.25 -15.23 19.86
CA ASN A 83 -12.23 -14.44 20.62
C ASN A 83 -12.44 -13.04 20.03
N VAL A 84 -11.53 -12.61 19.15
CA VAL A 84 -11.56 -11.30 18.49
C VAL A 84 -12.03 -11.48 17.05
N ASP A 85 -12.78 -10.51 16.56
CA ASP A 85 -13.25 -10.50 15.18
C ASP A 85 -12.08 -10.40 14.19
N PHE A 86 -12.10 -11.28 13.18
CA PHE A 86 -11.08 -11.33 12.13
C PHE A 86 -11.01 -10.04 11.32
N GLU A 87 -12.16 -9.43 11.04
CA GLU A 87 -12.24 -8.17 10.29
C GLU A 87 -11.59 -7.01 11.07
N GLU A 88 -11.81 -6.96 12.39
CA GLU A 88 -11.16 -5.98 13.26
C GLU A 88 -9.62 -6.13 13.24
N ALA A 89 -9.14 -7.36 13.34
CA ALA A 89 -7.72 -7.67 13.26
C ALA A 89 -7.13 -7.27 11.90
N LEU A 90 -7.83 -7.57 10.80
CA LEU A 90 -7.41 -7.19 9.46
C LEU A 90 -7.36 -5.67 9.28
N ASN A 91 -8.34 -4.93 9.79
CA ASN A 91 -8.37 -3.47 9.75
C ASN A 91 -7.22 -2.86 10.57
N ARG A 92 -6.88 -3.45 11.71
CA ARG A 92 -5.71 -3.04 12.50
C ARG A 92 -4.41 -3.20 11.71
N LEU A 93 -4.23 -4.30 10.97
CA LEU A 93 -3.05 -4.52 10.13
C LEU A 93 -2.99 -3.58 8.94
N LYS A 94 -4.12 -3.35 8.25
CA LYS A 94 -4.23 -2.35 7.16
C LYS A 94 -3.81 -0.96 7.66
N TYR A 95 -4.30 -0.57 8.83
CA TYR A 95 -3.91 0.70 9.45
C TYR A 95 -2.40 0.77 9.70
N GLN A 96 -1.81 -0.29 10.26
CA GLN A 96 -0.38 -0.36 10.54
C GLN A 96 0.48 -0.17 9.28
N GLU A 97 0.13 -0.86 8.20
CA GLU A 97 0.84 -0.75 6.94
C GLU A 97 0.73 0.66 6.35
N PHE A 98 -0.49 1.21 6.31
CA PHE A 98 -0.72 2.56 5.80
C PHE A 98 0.01 3.61 6.64
N PHE A 99 -0.07 3.53 7.96
CA PHE A 99 0.62 4.42 8.89
C PHE A 99 2.14 4.40 8.69
N SER A 100 2.73 3.20 8.60
CA SER A 100 4.17 3.05 8.32
C SER A 100 4.58 3.71 7.01
N ASN A 101 3.78 3.55 5.96
CA ASN A 101 4.04 4.17 4.66
C ASN A 101 3.91 5.70 4.72
N GLN A 102 2.93 6.24 5.47
CA GLN A 102 2.78 7.68 5.66
C GLN A 102 3.96 8.28 6.43
N ILE A 103 4.43 7.63 7.51
CA ILE A 103 5.63 8.09 8.23
C ILE A 103 6.85 8.15 7.32
N LYS A 104 7.06 7.10 6.49
CA LYS A 104 8.18 7.07 5.52
C LYS A 104 8.06 8.22 4.50
N ALA A 105 6.86 8.48 4.00
CA ALA A 105 6.60 9.58 3.07
C ALA A 105 6.85 10.94 3.71
N MET A 106 6.38 11.16 4.94
CA MET A 106 6.63 12.38 5.70
C MET A 106 8.12 12.60 5.98
N ALA A 107 8.84 11.54 6.38
CA ALA A 107 10.29 11.62 6.61
C ALA A 107 11.06 11.96 5.34
N ARG A 108 10.65 11.44 4.17
CA ARG A 108 11.22 11.82 2.86
C ARG A 108 10.94 13.29 2.55
N LYS A 109 9.70 13.74 2.73
CA LYS A 109 9.31 15.13 2.52
C LYS A 109 10.12 16.09 3.40
N GLN A 110 10.32 15.72 4.67
CA GLN A 110 11.11 16.53 5.61
C GLN A 110 12.59 16.59 5.20
N ARG A 111 13.17 15.48 4.76
CA ARG A 111 14.54 15.45 4.23
C ARG A 111 14.69 16.30 2.97
N ASN A 112 13.73 16.24 2.05
CA ASN A 112 13.75 17.05 0.84
C ASN A 112 13.70 18.55 1.14
N LYS A 113 12.96 18.96 2.16
CA LYS A 113 12.93 20.38 2.59
C LYS A 113 14.26 20.90 3.10
N ALA A 114 15.15 20.01 3.56
CA ALA A 114 16.51 20.38 4.00
C ALA A 114 17.52 20.47 2.85
N LEU A 115 17.12 20.08 1.63
CA LEU A 115 17.93 20.21 0.43
C LEU A 115 17.66 21.56 -0.25
N GLU A 116 18.69 22.13 -0.85
CA GLU A 116 18.56 23.34 -1.66
C GLU A 116 18.21 22.97 -3.11
N ALA A 117 17.33 23.74 -3.72
CA ALA A 117 17.03 23.65 -5.15
C ALA A 117 16.98 25.06 -5.75
N PRO A 118 17.31 25.21 -7.04
CA PRO A 118 17.18 26.49 -7.72
C PRO A 118 15.75 27.01 -7.66
N ILE A 119 15.59 28.29 -7.34
CA ILE A 119 14.32 28.98 -7.49
C ILE A 119 14.16 29.32 -8.97
N LEU A 120 13.12 28.80 -9.60
CA LEU A 120 12.88 28.98 -11.02
C LEU A 120 11.99 30.19 -11.26
N ASP A 121 12.38 31.02 -12.24
CA ASP A 121 11.60 32.17 -12.66
C ASP A 121 10.48 31.77 -13.61
N SER A 122 9.25 32.03 -13.19
CA SER A 122 8.05 31.69 -13.95
C SER A 122 7.65 32.73 -15.02
N GLN A 123 8.47 33.75 -15.27
CA GLN A 123 8.12 34.86 -16.20
C GLN A 123 7.93 34.42 -17.66
N LYS A 124 8.47 33.27 -18.04
CA LYS A 124 8.35 32.74 -19.41
C LYS A 124 7.21 31.73 -19.62
N VAL A 125 6.42 31.49 -18.59
CA VAL A 125 5.40 30.42 -18.58
C VAL A 125 4.35 30.61 -19.69
N GLU A 126 3.84 31.83 -19.85
CA GLU A 126 2.80 32.11 -20.86
C GLU A 126 3.29 31.80 -22.27
N LYS A 127 4.55 32.11 -22.58
CA LYS A 127 5.16 31.82 -23.89
C LYS A 127 5.22 30.31 -24.16
N TRP A 128 5.42 29.47 -23.14
CA TRP A 128 5.47 28.02 -23.30
C TRP A 128 4.08 27.41 -23.44
N LYS A 129 3.04 28.00 -22.83
CA LYS A 129 1.65 27.59 -23.04
C LYS A 129 1.19 27.76 -24.49
N GLU A 130 1.69 28.77 -25.19
CA GLU A 130 1.35 29.06 -26.62
C GLU A 130 1.92 28.03 -27.60
N ILE A 131 2.94 27.24 -27.22
CA ILE A 131 3.54 26.20 -28.06
C ILE A 131 2.61 24.99 -28.24
N PHE A 132 1.68 24.79 -27.30
CA PHE A 132 0.76 23.68 -27.39
C PHE A 132 -0.33 23.94 -28.44
N PRO A 133 -0.65 22.93 -29.29
CA PRO A 133 -1.69 23.06 -30.30
C PRO A 133 -3.12 23.11 -29.73
N TYR A 134 -3.26 23.02 -28.42
CA TYR A 134 -4.53 23.02 -27.69
C TYR A 134 -4.41 23.78 -26.36
N LYS A 135 -5.53 24.28 -25.87
CA LYS A 135 -5.60 24.88 -24.55
C LYS A 135 -5.61 23.80 -23.44
N LEU A 136 -4.94 24.06 -22.36
CA LEU A 136 -5.03 23.22 -21.17
C LEU A 136 -6.46 23.23 -20.62
N THR A 137 -6.86 22.14 -20.02
CA THR A 137 -8.10 22.11 -19.22
C THR A 137 -7.90 22.83 -17.89
N SER A 138 -8.99 23.24 -17.22
CA SER A 138 -8.93 23.88 -15.91
C SER A 138 -8.13 23.08 -14.87
N ASP A 139 -8.29 21.76 -14.88
CA ASP A 139 -7.58 20.87 -13.95
C ASP A 139 -6.07 20.79 -14.28
N GLN A 140 -5.72 20.75 -15.57
CA GLN A 140 -4.31 20.81 -16.00
C GLN A 140 -3.67 22.14 -15.65
N GLU A 141 -4.39 23.27 -15.79
CA GLU A 141 -3.90 24.58 -15.37
C GLU A 141 -3.67 24.63 -13.85
N THR A 142 -4.62 24.17 -13.06
CA THR A 142 -4.49 24.12 -11.59
C THR A 142 -3.27 23.29 -11.17
N VAL A 143 -3.10 22.10 -11.74
CA VAL A 143 -1.94 21.25 -11.43
C VAL A 143 -0.63 21.90 -11.84
N PHE A 144 -0.62 22.60 -12.98
CA PHE A 144 0.57 23.30 -13.46
C PHE A 144 0.93 24.51 -12.57
N GLU A 145 -0.04 25.29 -12.12
CA GLU A 145 0.16 26.39 -11.17
C GLU A 145 0.70 25.88 -9.83
N ASP A 146 0.20 24.75 -9.36
CA ASP A 146 0.72 24.07 -8.19
C ASP A 146 2.21 23.69 -8.33
N ILE A 147 2.61 23.16 -9.50
CA ILE A 147 4.02 22.85 -9.81
C ILE A 147 4.87 24.13 -9.82
N LEU A 148 4.39 25.21 -10.44
CA LEU A 148 5.07 26.50 -10.45
C LEU A 148 5.25 27.08 -9.05
N SER A 149 4.24 26.91 -8.19
CA SER A 149 4.33 27.27 -6.78
C SER A 149 5.41 26.48 -6.05
N ASP A 150 5.54 25.18 -6.34
CA ASP A 150 6.59 24.35 -5.76
C ASP A 150 8.00 24.77 -6.22
N PHE A 151 8.19 25.15 -7.47
CA PHE A 151 9.47 25.66 -7.99
C PHE A 151 9.98 26.94 -7.32
N LYS A 152 9.08 27.73 -6.73
CA LYS A 152 9.42 28.94 -5.99
C LYS A 152 9.88 28.69 -4.54
N ARG A 153 9.82 27.44 -4.05
CA ARG A 153 10.08 27.13 -2.63
C ARG A 153 11.54 26.97 -2.27
N GLY A 154 12.46 26.90 -3.24
CA GLY A 154 13.90 26.74 -2.99
C GLY A 154 14.34 25.40 -2.46
N TYR A 155 13.49 24.39 -2.50
CA TYR A 155 13.83 22.97 -2.20
C TYR A 155 13.19 22.03 -3.24
N PRO A 156 13.74 20.81 -3.44
CA PRO A 156 13.26 19.89 -4.44
C PRO A 156 11.78 19.58 -4.31
N MET A 157 11.04 19.68 -5.40
CA MET A 157 9.64 19.33 -5.49
C MET A 157 9.48 17.81 -5.33
N MET A 158 8.44 17.40 -4.59
CA MET A 158 8.01 16.01 -4.47
C MET A 158 6.50 15.96 -4.61
N ARG A 159 6.03 15.99 -5.87
CA ARG A 159 4.60 16.00 -6.22
C ARG A 159 4.27 14.83 -7.13
N MET A 160 3.17 14.14 -6.85
CA MET A 160 2.60 13.13 -7.73
C MET A 160 1.44 13.77 -8.52
N VAL A 161 1.46 13.62 -9.83
CA VAL A 161 0.35 13.98 -10.71
C VAL A 161 -0.38 12.70 -11.09
N GLN A 162 -1.63 12.59 -10.67
CA GLN A 162 -2.49 11.44 -10.90
C GLN A 162 -3.66 11.82 -11.80
N GLY A 163 -4.10 10.88 -12.62
CA GLY A 163 -5.26 11.02 -13.50
C GLY A 163 -5.37 9.81 -14.44
N ASP A 164 -6.47 9.70 -15.15
CA ASP A 164 -6.73 8.60 -16.07
C ASP A 164 -5.80 8.57 -17.30
N VAL A 165 -5.77 7.45 -18.01
CA VAL A 165 -5.05 7.33 -19.27
C VAL A 165 -5.66 8.31 -20.28
N GLY A 166 -4.81 9.10 -20.93
CA GLY A 166 -5.25 10.10 -21.92
C GLY A 166 -5.64 11.47 -21.35
N CYS A 167 -5.68 11.68 -20.02
CA CYS A 167 -6.03 12.99 -19.42
C CYS A 167 -4.95 14.09 -19.59
N GLY A 168 -3.87 13.82 -20.34
CA GLY A 168 -2.85 14.82 -20.66
C GLY A 168 -1.79 15.08 -19.59
N LYS A 169 -1.53 14.16 -18.67
CA LYS A 169 -0.44 14.28 -17.68
C LYS A 169 0.91 14.62 -18.29
N THR A 170 1.20 14.04 -19.45
CA THR A 170 2.45 14.29 -20.18
C THR A 170 2.61 15.73 -20.61
N SER A 171 1.51 16.40 -21.00
CA SER A 171 1.52 17.84 -21.37
C SER A 171 1.91 18.71 -20.18
N VAL A 172 1.35 18.44 -19.00
CA VAL A 172 1.69 19.16 -17.78
C VAL A 172 3.16 18.93 -17.39
N ALA A 173 3.63 17.67 -17.48
CA ALA A 173 5.01 17.34 -17.20
C ALA A 173 6.00 18.00 -18.19
N LEU A 174 5.65 18.07 -19.48
CA LEU A 174 6.45 18.72 -20.50
C LEU A 174 6.52 20.23 -20.25
N LEU A 175 5.39 20.87 -19.94
CA LEU A 175 5.39 22.29 -19.56
C LEU A 175 6.26 22.56 -18.33
N ALA A 176 6.17 21.73 -17.32
CA ALA A 176 7.01 21.85 -16.15
C ALA A 176 8.51 21.74 -16.50
N ALA A 177 8.88 20.82 -17.37
CA ALA A 177 10.26 20.65 -17.85
C ALA A 177 10.75 21.82 -18.72
N LEU A 178 9.88 22.52 -19.44
CA LEU A 178 10.25 23.68 -20.26
C LEU A 178 10.50 24.96 -19.44
N VAL A 179 10.00 24.99 -18.21
CA VAL A 179 10.19 26.12 -17.27
C VAL A 179 11.48 25.96 -16.47
N THR A 180 12.00 24.74 -16.36
CA THR A 180 13.27 24.44 -15.66
C THR A 180 14.46 24.67 -16.56
#